data_5d55f533aa1085d70330c0826965d448
#
_entry.id   5d55f533aa1085d70330c0826965d448
#
_cell.length_a   1.000
_cell.length_b   1.000
_cell.length_c   1.000
_cell.angle_alpha   90.00
_cell.angle_beta   90.00
_cell.angle_gamma   90.00
#
_symmetry.space_group_name_H-M   'P 1'
#
loop_
_entity.id
_entity.type
_entity.pdbx_description
1 polymer ?
#
loop_
_entity_poly.entity_id
_entity_poly.type
_entity_poly.pdbx_seq_one_letter_code
_entity_poly.pdbx_strand_id
1 'polypeptide(L)'
;MGGIAFYEINPQLCNEMLVKAIASNRDGLKGVIGIDGSDHMGTMYWRNFIQMEMLIVSALQSAYGTDFGTSSYEGYRKTAKWYLYMVANSGLSFTYGDNNASVDIVPTMFYFSTLFDDPTLPYFEMQAAEKGQVKTGGGRTPTGTTESARTYPLILLWASKYENSSYSLPTDKVFAATEGKQPVVVARTGWSPEDQYLAIKGGQADLGHAHMDAGSFCYEAHGYRWVTDFLQDEYAQIEKAVADLDCGDLWDYSNGSARWKAFRWNPRQHSTITVNDAEHDALGDARIIEVSREDAAMGGTVDLTKTLNGEVRSAVRQAIIKDEEYLQLKDVIVAQADKDANVRWCFPTEAEVRVVAEGLELTRGDVTVLLSAITDCPVEYGIWANDPEKADFPSAFCAFEEKRETEFYCGFKVSIPASQTCEIITTIKKK
;
A
#
# COMPACT_ATOMS: atom_id res chain seq x y z
N MET A 1 12.34 -23.88 -12.36
CA MET A 1 13.82 -23.94 -12.19
C MET A 1 14.32 -25.36 -11.95
N GLY A 2 13.81 -26.14 -10.98
CA GLY A 2 14.25 -27.52 -10.76
C GLY A 2 14.24 -28.41 -12.02
N GLY A 3 13.17 -28.33 -12.83
CA GLY A 3 13.07 -29.07 -14.10
C GLY A 3 14.15 -28.69 -15.12
N ILE A 4 14.66 -27.44 -15.09
CA ILE A 4 15.77 -27.02 -15.94
C ILE A 4 17.09 -27.57 -15.37
N ALA A 5 17.31 -27.42 -14.08
CA ALA A 5 18.57 -27.78 -13.42
C ALA A 5 18.86 -29.29 -13.44
N PHE A 6 17.82 -30.13 -13.39
CA PHE A 6 17.96 -31.60 -13.38
C PHE A 6 17.59 -32.25 -14.71
N TYR A 7 17.47 -31.47 -15.78
CA TYR A 7 17.03 -32.00 -17.08
C TYR A 7 17.91 -33.15 -17.62
N GLU A 8 19.22 -33.02 -17.50
CA GLU A 8 20.16 -34.07 -17.97
C GLU A 8 20.07 -35.36 -17.15
N ILE A 9 19.59 -35.30 -15.90
CA ILE A 9 19.49 -36.44 -15.00
C ILE A 9 18.20 -37.27 -15.31
N ASN A 10 17.08 -36.58 -15.51
CA ASN A 10 15.80 -37.21 -15.82
C ASN A 10 14.97 -36.35 -16.79
N PRO A 11 15.27 -36.42 -18.10
CA PRO A 11 14.61 -35.56 -19.10
C PRO A 11 13.10 -35.73 -19.16
N GLN A 12 12.59 -36.96 -19.00
CA GLN A 12 11.16 -37.21 -19.08
C GLN A 12 10.39 -36.51 -17.95
N LEU A 13 10.79 -36.76 -16.69
CA LEU A 13 10.17 -36.13 -15.52
C LEU A 13 10.30 -34.60 -15.59
N CYS A 14 11.47 -34.09 -15.91
CA CYS A 14 11.73 -32.66 -16.01
C CYS A 14 10.86 -32.00 -17.10
N ASN A 15 10.64 -32.65 -18.22
CA ASN A 15 9.76 -32.17 -19.29
C ASN A 15 8.30 -32.09 -18.83
N GLU A 16 7.79 -33.11 -18.13
CA GLU A 16 6.45 -33.10 -17.56
C GLU A 16 6.27 -31.97 -16.54
N MET A 17 7.28 -31.77 -15.67
CA MET A 17 7.29 -30.70 -14.69
C MET A 17 7.29 -29.31 -15.36
N LEU A 18 8.12 -29.11 -16.38
CA LEU A 18 8.24 -27.83 -17.08
C LEU A 18 6.95 -27.46 -17.81
N VAL A 19 6.34 -28.41 -18.54
CA VAL A 19 5.08 -28.16 -19.24
C VAL A 19 3.98 -27.72 -18.28
N LYS A 20 3.81 -28.45 -17.16
CA LYS A 20 2.82 -28.11 -16.14
C LYS A 20 3.13 -26.78 -15.46
N ALA A 21 4.39 -26.55 -15.09
CA ALA A 21 4.81 -25.32 -14.41
C ALA A 21 4.59 -24.08 -15.30
N ILE A 22 4.98 -24.13 -16.57
CA ILE A 22 4.82 -23.00 -17.50
C ILE A 22 3.33 -22.68 -17.70
N ALA A 23 2.49 -23.70 -17.88
CA ALA A 23 1.04 -23.51 -18.04
C ALA A 23 0.41 -22.89 -16.78
N SER A 24 0.70 -23.45 -15.59
CA SER A 24 0.18 -22.95 -14.31
C SER A 24 0.69 -21.56 -13.97
N ASN A 25 1.95 -21.27 -14.28
CA ASN A 25 2.56 -19.95 -13.99
C ASN A 25 1.87 -18.81 -14.73
N ARG A 26 1.46 -19.02 -15.97
CA ARG A 26 0.76 -18.00 -16.77
C ARG A 26 -0.58 -17.60 -16.16
N ASP A 27 -1.31 -18.55 -15.59
CA ASP A 27 -2.58 -18.29 -14.91
C ASP A 27 -2.34 -17.66 -13.52
N GLY A 28 -1.35 -18.18 -12.79
CA GLY A 28 -0.92 -17.63 -11.51
C GLY A 28 -0.50 -16.16 -11.59
N LEU A 29 0.35 -15.83 -12.57
CA LEU A 29 0.80 -14.47 -12.81
C LEU A 29 -0.38 -13.49 -13.01
N LYS A 30 -1.36 -13.88 -13.86
CA LYS A 30 -2.56 -13.07 -14.10
C LYS A 30 -3.49 -12.98 -12.89
N GLY A 31 -3.45 -13.97 -12.01
CA GLY A 31 -4.22 -14.00 -10.77
C GLY A 31 -3.71 -13.00 -9.74
N VAL A 32 -2.39 -12.74 -9.74
CA VAL A 32 -1.71 -11.86 -8.79
C VAL A 32 -1.52 -10.45 -9.36
N ILE A 33 -0.98 -10.35 -10.58
CA ILE A 33 -0.66 -9.08 -11.22
C ILE A 33 -1.79 -8.66 -12.15
N GLY A 34 -2.37 -7.50 -11.89
CA GLY A 34 -3.38 -6.87 -12.75
C GLY A 34 -2.83 -6.50 -14.12
N ILE A 35 -3.72 -6.29 -15.09
CA ILE A 35 -3.35 -5.88 -16.45
C ILE A 35 -2.62 -4.52 -16.48
N ASP A 36 -2.84 -3.71 -15.46
CA ASP A 36 -2.21 -2.41 -15.24
C ASP A 36 -0.89 -2.50 -14.45
N GLY A 37 -0.46 -3.70 -14.09
CA GLY A 37 0.77 -3.98 -13.36
C GLY A 37 0.63 -3.98 -11.84
N SER A 38 -0.54 -3.66 -11.30
CA SER A 38 -0.77 -3.64 -9.84
C SER A 38 -0.70 -5.04 -9.23
N ASP A 39 -0.13 -5.14 -8.03
CA ASP A 39 -0.21 -6.31 -7.16
C ASP A 39 -1.23 -6.04 -6.04
N HIS A 40 -2.21 -6.93 -5.89
CA HIS A 40 -3.25 -6.76 -4.88
C HIS A 40 -2.76 -7.01 -3.44
N MET A 41 -1.63 -7.68 -3.28
CA MET A 41 -1.04 -7.99 -1.96
C MET A 41 -0.06 -6.92 -1.45
N GLY A 42 0.28 -5.92 -2.29
CA GLY A 42 1.21 -4.85 -1.92
C GLY A 42 2.69 -5.13 -2.21
N THR A 43 3.53 -4.14 -1.90
CA THR A 43 4.94 -4.12 -2.36
C THR A 43 5.81 -5.22 -1.76
N MET A 44 5.54 -5.69 -0.54
CA MET A 44 6.32 -6.74 0.10
C MET A 44 6.10 -8.09 -0.61
N TYR A 45 4.85 -8.45 -0.87
CA TYR A 45 4.52 -9.69 -1.59
C TYR A 45 4.87 -9.59 -3.06
N TRP A 46 4.73 -8.42 -3.69
CA TRP A 46 5.22 -8.17 -5.03
C TRP A 46 6.71 -8.50 -5.16
N ARG A 47 7.55 -8.03 -4.23
CA ARG A 47 9.00 -8.32 -4.24
C ARG A 47 9.26 -9.82 -4.25
N ASN A 48 8.57 -10.56 -3.40
CA ASN A 48 8.75 -12.01 -3.28
C ASN A 48 8.27 -12.74 -4.54
N PHE A 49 7.07 -12.41 -5.00
CA PHE A 49 6.45 -13.05 -6.15
C PHE A 49 7.20 -12.73 -7.45
N ILE A 50 7.39 -11.47 -7.78
CA ILE A 50 8.03 -11.04 -9.03
C ILE A 50 9.51 -11.40 -9.09
N GLN A 51 10.20 -11.49 -7.95
CA GLN A 51 11.56 -12.00 -7.91
C GLN A 51 11.62 -13.47 -8.39
N MET A 52 10.67 -14.29 -7.99
CA MET A 52 10.59 -15.69 -8.48
C MET A 52 10.24 -15.74 -9.96
N GLU A 53 9.30 -14.90 -10.41
CA GLU A 53 8.98 -14.78 -11.85
C GLU A 53 10.17 -14.36 -12.70
N MET A 54 10.93 -13.35 -12.23
CA MET A 54 12.18 -12.93 -12.89
C MET A 54 13.17 -14.09 -13.05
N LEU A 55 13.36 -14.89 -11.98
CA LEU A 55 14.24 -16.05 -12.05
C LEU A 55 13.75 -17.11 -13.02
N ILE A 56 12.44 -17.36 -13.06
CA ILE A 56 11.82 -18.33 -14.00
C ILE A 56 12.00 -17.84 -15.42
N VAL A 57 11.62 -16.60 -15.72
CA VAL A 57 11.72 -16.03 -17.07
C VAL A 57 13.17 -15.99 -17.56
N SER A 58 14.10 -15.51 -16.72
CA SER A 58 15.52 -15.46 -17.05
C SER A 58 16.11 -16.86 -17.30
N ALA A 59 15.75 -17.87 -16.49
CA ALA A 59 16.20 -19.24 -16.67
C ALA A 59 15.63 -19.89 -17.94
N LEU A 60 14.36 -19.64 -18.28
CA LEU A 60 13.74 -20.14 -19.50
C LEU A 60 14.37 -19.50 -20.74
N GLN A 61 14.59 -18.20 -20.73
CA GLN A 61 15.28 -17.48 -21.82
C GLN A 61 16.70 -18.01 -22.03
N SER A 62 17.43 -18.25 -20.94
CA SER A 62 18.80 -18.77 -21.00
C SER A 62 18.86 -20.20 -21.53
N ALA A 63 17.94 -21.08 -21.10
CA ALA A 63 17.96 -22.49 -21.43
C ALA A 63 17.32 -22.82 -22.81
N TYR A 64 16.26 -22.07 -23.18
CA TYR A 64 15.43 -22.39 -24.36
C TYR A 64 15.34 -21.24 -25.37
N GLY A 65 15.91 -20.09 -25.11
CA GLY A 65 15.78 -18.90 -25.96
C GLY A 65 14.38 -18.27 -25.97
N THR A 66 13.52 -18.68 -25.05
CA THR A 66 12.13 -18.19 -24.94
C THR A 66 11.62 -18.32 -23.52
N ASP A 67 10.79 -17.37 -23.08
CA ASP A 67 10.03 -17.41 -21.84
C ASP A 67 8.60 -17.94 -22.01
N PHE A 68 8.31 -18.52 -23.17
CA PHE A 68 7.00 -19.04 -23.55
C PHE A 68 5.87 -18.01 -23.45
N GLY A 69 6.19 -16.71 -23.63
CA GLY A 69 5.25 -15.62 -23.68
C GLY A 69 4.91 -14.99 -22.31
N THR A 70 5.61 -15.33 -21.24
CA THR A 70 5.39 -14.73 -19.91
C THR A 70 5.62 -13.23 -19.93
N SER A 71 6.74 -12.76 -20.49
CA SER A 71 7.06 -11.33 -20.59
C SER A 71 6.18 -10.55 -21.58
N SER A 72 5.36 -11.23 -22.38
CA SER A 72 4.40 -10.59 -23.27
C SER A 72 3.08 -10.20 -22.57
N TYR A 73 2.84 -10.68 -21.35
CA TYR A 73 1.71 -10.25 -20.54
C TYR A 73 1.85 -8.77 -20.16
N GLU A 74 0.85 -7.97 -20.47
CA GLU A 74 0.91 -6.52 -20.31
C GLU A 74 1.11 -6.12 -18.84
N GLY A 75 0.45 -6.82 -17.91
CA GLY A 75 0.67 -6.61 -16.46
C GLY A 75 2.11 -6.85 -16.04
N TYR A 76 2.78 -7.89 -16.59
CA TYR A 76 4.20 -8.13 -16.32
C TYR A 76 5.09 -7.00 -16.84
N ARG A 77 4.75 -6.40 -17.97
CA ARG A 77 5.50 -5.26 -18.54
C ARG A 77 5.37 -3.99 -17.70
N LYS A 78 4.22 -3.81 -17.04
CA LYS A 78 3.89 -2.60 -16.27
C LYS A 78 4.24 -2.68 -14.79
N THR A 79 4.42 -3.90 -14.25
CA THR A 79 4.46 -4.11 -12.80
C THR A 79 5.67 -3.47 -12.11
N ALA A 80 6.82 -3.38 -12.80
CA ALA A 80 7.98 -2.68 -12.25
C ALA A 80 7.74 -1.17 -12.13
N LYS A 81 7.02 -0.56 -13.10
CA LYS A 81 6.63 0.84 -13.01
C LYS A 81 5.63 1.05 -11.86
N TRP A 82 4.69 0.15 -11.66
CA TRP A 82 3.82 0.18 -10.48
C TRP A 82 4.65 0.18 -9.19
N TYR A 83 5.59 -0.75 -9.02
CA TYR A 83 6.44 -0.82 -7.82
C TYR A 83 7.25 0.47 -7.61
N LEU A 84 7.85 1.03 -8.66
CA LEU A 84 8.59 2.29 -8.61
C LEU A 84 7.76 3.43 -8.01
N TYR A 85 6.48 3.56 -8.43
CA TYR A 85 5.60 4.61 -7.94
C TYR A 85 5.06 4.33 -6.52
N MET A 86 5.01 3.06 -6.10
CA MET A 86 4.63 2.70 -4.74
C MET A 86 5.72 3.03 -3.71
N VAL A 87 6.95 3.30 -4.13
CA VAL A 87 8.03 3.79 -3.26
C VAL A 87 7.93 5.32 -3.16
N ALA A 88 7.76 5.83 -1.96
CA ALA A 88 7.64 7.27 -1.69
C ALA A 88 9.02 7.96 -1.67
N ASN A 89 9.03 9.29 -1.54
CA ASN A 89 10.24 10.10 -1.61
C ASN A 89 11.23 9.85 -0.47
N SER A 90 10.73 9.38 0.68
CA SER A 90 11.55 8.91 1.80
C SER A 90 12.30 7.60 1.53
N GLY A 91 11.98 6.90 0.44
CA GLY A 91 12.42 5.53 0.17
C GLY A 91 11.59 4.45 0.89
N LEU A 92 10.53 4.83 1.60
CA LEU A 92 9.58 3.90 2.20
C LEU A 92 8.43 3.63 1.22
N SER A 93 7.91 2.40 1.18
CA SER A 93 6.75 2.11 0.32
C SER A 93 5.44 2.64 0.89
N PHE A 94 4.45 2.88 0.03
CA PHE A 94 3.06 2.98 0.45
C PHE A 94 2.60 1.62 0.95
N THR A 95 2.24 1.57 2.22
CA THR A 95 1.79 0.36 2.90
C THR A 95 0.28 0.24 2.82
N TYR A 96 -0.20 -0.91 2.44
CA TYR A 96 -1.58 -1.36 2.56
C TYR A 96 -1.60 -2.89 2.65
N GLY A 97 -2.64 -3.47 3.23
CA GLY A 97 -2.66 -4.91 3.50
C GLY A 97 -1.49 -5.35 4.40
N ASP A 98 -1.10 -6.60 4.32
CA ASP A 98 0.04 -7.18 5.07
C ASP A 98 1.40 -6.73 4.49
N ASN A 99 1.67 -5.44 4.55
CA ASN A 99 2.86 -4.86 3.95
C ASN A 99 3.72 -4.14 5.00
N ASN A 100 5.00 -3.97 4.72
CA ASN A 100 5.89 -3.16 5.53
C ASN A 100 6.41 -1.96 4.73
N ALA A 101 6.77 -0.88 5.44
CA ALA A 101 7.22 0.35 4.81
C ALA A 101 8.68 0.27 4.30
N SER A 102 9.48 -0.69 4.76
CA SER A 102 10.88 -0.76 4.38
C SER A 102 11.05 -1.19 2.92
N VAL A 103 11.96 -0.53 2.22
CA VAL A 103 12.35 -0.87 0.86
C VAL A 103 13.82 -1.27 0.87
N ASP A 104 14.09 -2.50 0.44
CA ASP A 104 15.44 -2.97 0.16
C ASP A 104 15.78 -2.76 -1.32
N ILE A 105 17.07 -2.79 -1.67
CA ILE A 105 17.46 -2.86 -3.09
C ILE A 105 16.85 -4.13 -3.70
N VAL A 106 16.12 -3.95 -4.79
CA VAL A 106 15.39 -5.02 -5.46
C VAL A 106 16.06 -5.34 -6.80
N PRO A 107 16.81 -6.45 -6.90
CA PRO A 107 17.48 -6.86 -8.13
C PRO A 107 16.57 -6.92 -9.35
N THR A 108 15.30 -7.21 -9.13
CA THR A 108 14.26 -7.26 -10.13
C THR A 108 14.10 -5.95 -10.91
N MET A 109 14.35 -4.79 -10.28
CA MET A 109 14.25 -3.49 -10.95
C MET A 109 15.31 -3.33 -12.04
N PHE A 110 16.54 -3.79 -11.81
CA PHE A 110 17.60 -3.85 -12.83
C PHE A 110 17.28 -4.81 -13.96
N TYR A 111 16.69 -5.96 -13.64
CA TYR A 111 16.24 -6.93 -14.64
C TYR A 111 15.18 -6.32 -15.56
N PHE A 112 14.12 -5.74 -15.03
CA PHE A 112 13.07 -5.10 -15.81
C PHE A 112 13.59 -3.93 -16.63
N SER A 113 14.46 -3.12 -16.05
CA SER A 113 15.10 -2.02 -16.76
C SER A 113 15.90 -2.52 -17.97
N THR A 114 16.58 -3.65 -17.85
CA THR A 114 17.31 -4.27 -18.96
C THR A 114 16.35 -4.90 -19.98
N LEU A 115 15.32 -5.61 -19.50
CA LEU A 115 14.37 -6.31 -20.36
C LEU A 115 13.54 -5.36 -21.24
N PHE A 116 13.13 -4.22 -20.66
CA PHE A 116 12.24 -3.27 -21.31
C PHE A 116 12.92 -1.96 -21.77
N ASP A 117 14.23 -1.87 -21.58
CA ASP A 117 15.05 -0.68 -21.91
C ASP A 117 14.53 0.61 -21.27
N ASP A 118 14.10 0.51 -20.00
CA ASP A 118 13.60 1.65 -19.21
C ASP A 118 14.61 2.01 -18.10
N PRO A 119 15.40 3.08 -18.27
CA PRO A 119 16.41 3.48 -17.30
C PRO A 119 15.83 4.18 -16.06
N THR A 120 14.53 4.39 -15.99
CA THR A 120 13.87 5.00 -14.82
C THR A 120 13.59 3.99 -13.72
N LEU A 121 13.44 2.72 -14.06
CA LEU A 121 12.99 1.69 -13.13
C LEU A 121 13.92 1.51 -11.91
N PRO A 122 15.26 1.48 -12.03
CA PRO A 122 16.12 1.26 -10.86
C PRO A 122 16.48 2.55 -10.10
N TYR A 123 15.65 3.60 -10.20
CA TYR A 123 15.94 4.92 -9.62
C TYR A 123 16.29 4.87 -8.13
N PHE A 124 15.45 4.24 -7.30
CA PHE A 124 15.69 4.16 -5.86
C PHE A 124 16.83 3.22 -5.52
N GLU A 125 17.00 2.13 -6.25
CA GLU A 125 18.09 1.18 -6.09
C GLU A 125 19.45 1.83 -6.37
N MET A 126 19.54 2.63 -7.42
CA MET A 126 20.75 3.38 -7.76
C MET A 126 21.06 4.45 -6.72
N GLN A 127 20.06 5.21 -6.26
CA GLN A 127 20.26 6.18 -5.18
C GLN A 127 20.73 5.52 -3.88
N ALA A 128 20.14 4.37 -3.51
CA ALA A 128 20.56 3.64 -2.32
C ALA A 128 22.01 3.13 -2.45
N ALA A 129 22.41 2.66 -3.63
CA ALA A 129 23.78 2.24 -3.91
C ALA A 129 24.76 3.39 -3.81
N GLU A 130 24.48 4.55 -4.41
CA GLU A 130 25.29 5.76 -4.35
C GLU A 130 25.51 6.28 -2.92
N LYS A 131 24.49 6.17 -2.07
CA LYS A 131 24.53 6.57 -0.66
C LYS A 131 25.18 5.51 0.25
N GLY A 132 25.61 4.36 -0.31
CA GLY A 132 26.12 3.23 0.47
C GLY A 132 25.08 2.61 1.40
N GLN A 133 23.81 2.85 1.13
CA GLN A 133 22.67 2.38 1.93
C GLN A 133 22.20 0.98 1.51
N VAL A 134 23.09 0.15 1.03
CA VAL A 134 22.81 -1.27 0.75
C VAL A 134 22.55 -1.96 2.08
N LYS A 135 21.33 -1.90 2.56
CA LYS A 135 20.91 -2.70 3.70
C LYS A 135 20.78 -4.15 3.25
N THR A 136 21.74 -4.95 3.60
CA THR A 136 21.64 -6.42 3.50
C THR A 136 20.69 -6.90 4.59
N GLY A 137 19.38 -6.89 4.29
CA GLY A 137 18.35 -7.49 5.12
C GLY A 137 17.83 -6.62 6.26
N GLY A 138 16.75 -5.94 6.03
CA GLY A 138 15.89 -5.31 7.04
C GLY A 138 14.72 -6.20 7.47
N GLY A 139 14.80 -7.50 7.33
CA GLY A 139 13.75 -8.41 7.80
C GLY A 139 14.02 -8.93 9.21
N ARG A 140 12.99 -9.17 9.98
CA ARG A 140 12.96 -9.73 11.34
C ARG A 140 13.57 -11.14 11.49
N THR A 141 14.33 -11.63 10.53
CA THR A 141 15.02 -12.91 10.67
C THR A 141 16.36 -12.71 11.36
N PRO A 142 16.65 -13.45 12.43
CA PRO A 142 17.92 -13.38 13.16
C PRO A 142 19.15 -13.63 12.30
N THR A 143 18.97 -14.13 11.09
CA THR A 143 20.04 -14.52 10.15
C THR A 143 20.41 -13.41 9.16
N GLY A 144 19.71 -12.27 9.11
CA GLY A 144 20.00 -11.17 8.20
C GLY A 144 19.90 -11.52 6.70
N THR A 145 19.38 -12.69 6.37
CA THR A 145 19.21 -13.16 4.99
C THR A 145 17.78 -12.94 4.56
N THR A 146 17.50 -11.77 3.99
CA THR A 146 16.27 -11.60 3.21
C THR A 146 16.38 -12.43 1.92
N GLU A 147 15.24 -12.80 1.36
CA GLU A 147 15.21 -13.46 0.03
C GLU A 147 15.95 -12.62 -1.01
N SER A 148 15.89 -11.30 -0.92
CA SER A 148 16.63 -10.36 -1.76
C SER A 148 18.15 -10.60 -1.72
N ALA A 149 18.74 -10.88 -0.57
CA ALA A 149 20.16 -11.12 -0.45
C ALA A 149 20.68 -12.31 -1.28
N ARG A 150 19.83 -13.33 -1.51
CA ARG A 150 20.17 -14.49 -2.35
C ARG A 150 20.28 -14.12 -3.83
N THR A 151 19.59 -13.10 -4.26
CA THR A 151 19.55 -12.65 -5.66
C THR A 151 20.43 -11.44 -5.93
N TYR A 152 21.03 -10.80 -4.93
CA TYR A 152 21.95 -9.69 -5.11
C TYR A 152 23.09 -9.95 -6.10
N PRO A 153 23.73 -11.13 -6.15
CA PRO A 153 24.73 -11.40 -7.17
C PRO A 153 24.21 -11.25 -8.61
N LEU A 154 22.91 -11.40 -8.83
CA LEU A 154 22.29 -11.24 -10.13
C LEU A 154 22.24 -9.78 -10.59
N ILE A 155 22.35 -8.82 -9.67
CA ILE A 155 22.49 -7.39 -10.01
C ILE A 155 23.67 -7.20 -10.96
N LEU A 156 24.79 -7.91 -10.73
CA LEU A 156 25.97 -7.83 -11.58
C LEU A 156 25.68 -8.17 -13.06
N LEU A 157 24.66 -8.99 -13.32
CA LEU A 157 24.26 -9.35 -14.69
C LEU A 157 23.51 -8.20 -15.39
N TRP A 158 22.74 -7.43 -14.64
CA TRP A 158 21.82 -6.43 -15.20
C TRP A 158 22.24 -4.99 -14.93
N ALA A 159 22.98 -4.73 -13.83
CA ALA A 159 23.47 -3.41 -13.48
C ALA A 159 24.69 -2.96 -14.30
N SER A 160 25.40 -3.86 -14.99
CA SER A 160 26.55 -3.52 -15.84
C SER A 160 26.24 -2.46 -16.90
N LYS A 161 24.99 -2.41 -17.34
CA LYS A 161 24.46 -1.38 -18.24
C LYS A 161 24.61 0.05 -17.66
N TYR A 162 24.65 0.19 -16.33
CA TYR A 162 24.74 1.47 -15.62
C TYR A 162 26.16 1.85 -15.16
N GLU A 163 27.18 1.04 -15.48
CA GLU A 163 28.54 1.23 -15.04
C GLU A 163 29.16 2.56 -15.50
N ASN A 164 28.73 3.07 -16.65
CA ASN A 164 29.16 4.35 -17.22
C ASN A 164 28.00 5.25 -17.67
N SER A 165 26.79 4.95 -17.30
CA SER A 165 25.59 5.70 -17.68
C SER A 165 24.77 6.06 -16.45
N SER A 166 24.23 7.25 -16.45
CA SER A 166 23.23 7.65 -15.45
C SER A 166 21.91 6.93 -15.69
N TYR A 167 21.29 6.46 -14.63
CA TYR A 167 19.85 6.17 -14.62
C TYR A 167 19.06 7.46 -14.82
N SER A 168 17.82 7.34 -15.28
CA SER A 168 16.97 8.49 -15.54
C SER A 168 16.00 8.74 -14.42
N LEU A 169 15.73 10.01 -14.15
CA LEU A 169 14.65 10.42 -13.26
C LEU A 169 13.32 10.17 -13.95
N PRO A 170 12.34 9.53 -13.30
CA PRO A 170 10.99 9.45 -13.84
C PRO A 170 10.36 10.85 -13.96
N THR A 171 9.62 11.09 -15.03
CA THR A 171 9.06 12.41 -15.34
C THR A 171 7.58 12.56 -15.03
N ASP A 172 6.85 11.44 -14.96
CA ASP A 172 5.42 11.48 -14.70
C ASP A 172 5.16 11.84 -13.23
N LYS A 173 4.45 12.91 -12.98
CA LYS A 173 4.05 13.32 -11.62
C LYS A 173 2.88 12.50 -11.07
N VAL A 174 2.04 11.94 -11.93
CA VAL A 174 0.87 11.14 -11.53
C VAL A 174 0.90 9.78 -12.20
N PHE A 175 0.87 8.75 -11.39
CA PHE A 175 0.72 7.35 -11.80
C PHE A 175 -0.62 6.82 -11.32
N ALA A 176 -1.28 6.00 -12.13
CA ALA A 176 -2.52 5.34 -11.76
C ALA A 176 -2.55 3.92 -12.29
N ALA A 177 -2.91 2.98 -11.42
CA ALA A 177 -3.26 1.59 -11.74
C ALA A 177 -4.67 1.36 -11.20
N THR A 178 -5.67 1.36 -12.09
CA THR A 178 -7.09 1.43 -11.71
C THR A 178 -7.91 0.23 -12.15
N GLU A 179 -7.30 -0.70 -12.88
CA GLU A 179 -7.97 -1.89 -13.42
C GLU A 179 -7.79 -3.14 -12.53
N GLY A 180 -6.80 -3.10 -11.62
CA GLY A 180 -6.53 -4.19 -10.69
C GLY A 180 -7.54 -4.26 -9.55
N LYS A 181 -7.40 -5.29 -8.71
CA LYS A 181 -8.27 -5.54 -7.56
C LYS A 181 -8.03 -4.57 -6.39
N GLN A 182 -6.84 -3.99 -6.32
CA GLN A 182 -6.47 -2.94 -5.36
C GLN A 182 -5.99 -1.72 -6.17
N PRO A 183 -6.92 -0.92 -6.71
CA PRO A 183 -6.57 0.23 -7.53
C PRO A 183 -5.88 1.31 -6.69
N VAL A 184 -4.89 1.97 -7.29
CA VAL A 184 -4.10 3.03 -6.64
C VAL A 184 -3.89 4.21 -7.56
N VAL A 185 -3.81 5.41 -6.97
CA VAL A 185 -3.31 6.62 -7.61
C VAL A 185 -2.18 7.18 -6.76
N VAL A 186 -1.08 7.55 -7.41
CA VAL A 186 0.07 8.19 -6.79
C VAL A 186 0.32 9.52 -7.46
N ALA A 187 0.54 10.57 -6.68
CA ALA A 187 0.91 11.89 -7.16
C ALA A 187 2.18 12.39 -6.46
N ARG A 188 3.00 13.17 -7.18
CA ARG A 188 4.25 13.75 -6.67
C ARG A 188 4.46 15.15 -7.24
N THR A 189 5.05 16.06 -6.45
CA THR A 189 5.58 17.31 -7.00
C THR A 189 6.97 17.14 -7.58
N GLY A 190 7.72 16.15 -7.10
CA GLY A 190 9.03 15.74 -7.55
C GLY A 190 9.49 14.45 -6.87
N TRP A 191 10.78 14.14 -6.96
CA TRP A 191 11.40 12.89 -6.48
C TRP A 191 12.41 13.11 -5.35
N SER A 192 12.59 14.33 -4.90
CA SER A 192 13.42 14.68 -3.74
C SER A 192 12.69 14.36 -2.44
N PRO A 193 13.37 14.06 -1.33
CA PRO A 193 12.74 13.89 -0.01
C PRO A 193 11.90 15.09 0.44
N GLU A 194 12.23 16.30 -0.03
CA GLU A 194 11.48 17.53 0.31
C GLU A 194 10.19 17.69 -0.49
N ASP A 195 10.09 17.01 -1.64
CA ASP A 195 8.91 17.05 -2.50
C ASP A 195 7.74 16.28 -1.88
N GLN A 196 6.54 16.62 -2.33
CA GLN A 196 5.34 15.94 -1.85
C GLN A 196 5.13 14.60 -2.55
N TYR A 197 4.62 13.65 -1.80
CA TYR A 197 4.14 12.36 -2.27
C TYR A 197 2.77 12.08 -1.66
N LEU A 198 1.84 11.72 -2.49
CA LEU A 198 0.49 11.27 -2.12
C LEU A 198 0.21 9.95 -2.80
N ALA A 199 -0.23 8.95 -2.05
CA ALA A 199 -0.83 7.74 -2.60
C ALA A 199 -2.21 7.53 -1.98
N ILE A 200 -3.18 7.12 -2.79
CA ILE A 200 -4.52 6.73 -2.33
C ILE A 200 -4.93 5.43 -3.02
N LYS A 201 -5.63 4.57 -2.29
CA LYS A 201 -6.11 3.29 -2.80
C LYS A 201 -7.62 3.12 -2.68
N GLY A 202 -8.17 2.32 -3.58
CA GLY A 202 -9.47 1.68 -3.45
C GLY A 202 -9.36 0.20 -3.10
N GLY A 203 -10.23 -0.64 -3.67
CA GLY A 203 -10.19 -2.09 -3.58
C GLY A 203 -11.17 -2.69 -2.57
N GLN A 204 -10.95 -3.94 -2.22
CA GLN A 204 -11.80 -4.76 -1.36
C GLN A 204 -10.96 -5.58 -0.38
N ALA A 205 -11.57 -6.09 0.69
CA ALA A 205 -10.86 -6.78 1.75
C ALA A 205 -10.87 -8.32 1.63
N ASP A 206 -11.73 -8.92 0.81
CA ASP A 206 -11.82 -10.37 0.62
C ASP A 206 -10.75 -10.95 -0.31
N LEU A 207 -9.55 -10.42 -0.23
CA LEU A 207 -8.37 -10.84 -0.99
C LEU A 207 -7.27 -11.31 -0.05
N GLY A 208 -6.45 -12.24 -0.52
CA GLY A 208 -5.29 -12.67 0.25
C GLY A 208 -4.42 -11.49 0.68
N HIS A 209 -4.07 -11.44 1.97
CA HIS A 209 -3.28 -10.38 2.59
C HIS A 209 -3.91 -8.98 2.62
N ALA A 210 -5.20 -8.83 2.26
CA ALA A 210 -5.88 -7.56 2.32
C ALA A 210 -6.36 -7.21 3.73
N HIS A 211 -6.51 -5.91 3.98
CA HIS A 211 -7.11 -5.30 5.16
C HIS A 211 -8.39 -4.56 4.78
N MET A 212 -9.17 -4.13 5.77
CA MET A 212 -10.30 -3.20 5.56
C MET A 212 -9.79 -1.77 5.44
N ASP A 213 -8.98 -1.51 4.43
CA ASP A 213 -8.18 -0.30 4.23
C ASP A 213 -8.54 0.49 2.95
N ALA A 214 -9.69 0.23 2.36
CA ALA A 214 -10.15 0.97 1.18
C ALA A 214 -10.33 2.46 1.53
N GLY A 215 -9.86 3.35 0.64
CA GLY A 215 -9.81 4.80 0.87
C GLY A 215 -8.62 5.28 1.69
N SER A 216 -7.71 4.38 2.09
CA SER A 216 -6.47 4.76 2.77
C SER A 216 -5.54 5.54 1.86
N PHE A 217 -4.78 6.45 2.48
CA PHE A 217 -3.80 7.27 1.80
C PHE A 217 -2.50 7.37 2.61
N CYS A 218 -1.41 7.67 1.92
CA CYS A 218 -0.11 7.98 2.50
C CYS A 218 0.30 9.37 2.01
N TYR A 219 0.91 10.16 2.89
CA TYR A 219 1.36 11.50 2.54
C TYR A 219 2.74 11.82 3.11
N GLU A 220 3.63 12.30 2.23
CA GLU A 220 4.95 12.82 2.60
C GLU A 220 5.12 14.24 2.05
N ALA A 221 5.80 15.07 2.80
CA ALA A 221 6.19 16.41 2.41
C ALA A 221 7.28 16.95 3.34
N HIS A 222 8.13 17.85 2.85
CA HIS A 222 9.13 18.54 3.66
C HIS A 222 10.09 17.59 4.38
N GLY A 223 10.47 16.48 3.74
CA GLY A 223 11.40 15.49 4.29
C GLY A 223 10.77 14.48 5.27
N TYR A 224 9.48 14.53 5.53
CA TYR A 224 8.81 13.67 6.49
C TYR A 224 7.57 12.97 5.95
N ARG A 225 7.33 11.73 6.43
CA ARG A 225 6.05 11.03 6.26
C ARG A 225 5.10 11.48 7.37
N TRP A 226 3.99 12.12 7.00
CA TRP A 226 2.98 12.64 7.91
C TRP A 226 1.85 11.66 8.16
N VAL A 227 1.47 10.94 7.11
CA VAL A 227 0.45 9.90 7.15
C VAL A 227 1.08 8.58 6.78
N THR A 228 1.03 7.63 7.70
CA THR A 228 1.58 6.27 7.52
C THR A 228 0.45 5.24 7.52
N ASP A 229 0.82 3.98 7.53
CA ASP A 229 -0.04 2.87 7.86
C ASP A 229 0.70 1.92 8.79
N PHE A 230 -0.03 1.08 9.53
CA PHE A 230 0.60 0.14 10.43
C PHE A 230 1.11 -1.08 9.68
N LEU A 231 2.13 -1.68 10.28
CA LEU A 231 2.62 -2.98 9.85
C LEU A 231 1.66 -4.07 10.34
N GLN A 232 1.64 -5.20 9.62
CA GLN A 232 0.93 -6.39 10.06
C GLN A 232 1.49 -6.90 11.42
N ASP A 233 0.66 -7.62 12.16
CA ASP A 233 1.07 -8.42 13.30
C ASP A 233 1.60 -9.80 12.85
N GLU A 234 2.26 -10.50 13.77
CA GLU A 234 2.70 -11.87 13.54
C GLU A 234 1.49 -12.81 13.46
N TYR A 235 1.25 -13.40 12.29
CA TYR A 235 0.14 -14.32 12.06
C TYR A 235 0.01 -15.40 13.10
N ALA A 236 1.12 -16.05 13.48
CA ALA A 236 1.11 -17.15 14.46
C ALA A 236 0.57 -16.73 15.83
N GLN A 237 0.75 -15.46 16.22
CA GLN A 237 0.21 -14.95 17.48
C GLN A 237 -1.30 -14.76 17.39
N ILE A 238 -1.80 -14.21 16.28
CA ILE A 238 -3.23 -13.99 16.08
C ILE A 238 -3.96 -15.31 15.79
N GLU A 239 -3.36 -16.25 15.04
CA GLU A 239 -3.89 -17.63 14.90
C GLU A 239 -4.07 -18.30 16.25
N LYS A 240 -3.07 -18.14 17.14
CA LYS A 240 -3.18 -18.64 18.51
C LYS A 240 -4.31 -17.96 19.28
N ALA A 241 -4.48 -16.64 19.13
CA ALA A 241 -5.58 -15.90 19.77
C ALA A 241 -6.94 -16.41 19.29
N VAL A 242 -7.12 -16.58 17.98
CA VAL A 242 -8.35 -17.13 17.38
C VAL A 242 -8.66 -18.52 17.93
N ALA A 243 -7.64 -19.39 18.04
CA ALA A 243 -7.77 -20.75 18.58
C ALA A 243 -8.07 -20.75 20.10
N ASP A 244 -7.36 -19.93 20.88
CA ASP A 244 -7.55 -19.87 22.35
C ASP A 244 -8.93 -19.30 22.72
N LEU A 245 -9.48 -18.41 21.90
CA LEU A 245 -10.79 -17.79 22.12
C LEU A 245 -11.94 -18.53 21.41
N ASP A 246 -11.64 -19.59 20.67
CA ASP A 246 -12.60 -20.41 19.90
C ASP A 246 -13.57 -19.53 19.08
N CYS A 247 -13.02 -18.54 18.35
CA CYS A 247 -13.81 -17.51 17.67
C CYS A 247 -13.84 -17.63 16.14
N GLY A 248 -13.39 -18.74 15.57
CA GLY A 248 -13.47 -19.01 14.12
C GLY A 248 -12.14 -19.29 13.44
N ASP A 249 -11.97 -18.74 12.24
CA ASP A 249 -10.78 -18.92 11.41
C ASP A 249 -10.21 -17.55 11.01
N LEU A 250 -8.91 -17.34 11.22
CA LEU A 250 -8.21 -16.13 10.80
C LEU A 250 -8.20 -15.95 9.27
N TRP A 251 -8.28 -17.04 8.53
CA TRP A 251 -8.27 -17.06 7.08
C TRP A 251 -9.67 -16.98 6.44
N ASP A 252 -10.69 -16.76 7.27
CA ASP A 252 -12.02 -16.40 6.80
C ASP A 252 -12.09 -14.90 6.51
N TYR A 253 -12.22 -14.55 5.23
CA TYR A 253 -12.32 -13.15 4.74
C TYR A 253 -13.78 -12.67 4.61
N SER A 254 -14.75 -13.44 5.07
CA SER A 254 -16.15 -13.02 5.05
C SER A 254 -16.45 -11.91 6.06
N ASN A 255 -17.52 -11.16 5.84
CA ASN A 255 -17.97 -10.12 6.76
C ASN A 255 -18.21 -10.65 8.17
N GLY A 256 -17.74 -9.92 9.17
CA GLY A 256 -17.93 -10.26 10.59
C GLY A 256 -17.03 -11.40 11.10
N SER A 257 -16.13 -11.94 10.29
CA SER A 257 -15.21 -12.99 10.68
C SER A 257 -14.24 -12.54 11.79
N ALA A 258 -13.55 -13.51 12.40
CA ALA A 258 -12.54 -13.27 13.44
C ALA A 258 -11.40 -12.39 12.95
N ARG A 259 -11.04 -12.48 11.66
CA ARG A 259 -9.99 -11.66 11.04
C ARG A 259 -10.19 -10.17 11.30
N TRP A 260 -11.39 -9.68 11.10
CA TRP A 260 -11.70 -8.24 11.20
C TRP A 260 -11.79 -7.73 12.63
N LYS A 261 -11.73 -8.61 13.63
CA LYS A 261 -11.64 -8.25 15.06
C LYS A 261 -10.22 -7.90 15.48
N ALA A 262 -9.23 -8.28 14.69
CA ALA A 262 -7.83 -7.92 14.95
C ALA A 262 -7.59 -6.44 14.62
N PHE A 263 -6.82 -5.78 15.49
CA PHE A 263 -6.58 -4.34 15.46
C PHE A 263 -6.00 -3.89 14.10
N ARG A 264 -5.03 -4.64 13.54
CA ARG A 264 -4.30 -4.27 12.33
C ARG A 264 -5.09 -4.46 11.03
N TRP A 265 -6.16 -5.23 11.04
CA TRP A 265 -6.97 -5.49 9.84
C TRP A 265 -8.28 -4.74 9.82
N ASN A 266 -8.62 -4.07 10.93
CA ASN A 266 -9.87 -3.34 11.09
C ASN A 266 -9.79 -1.93 10.45
N PRO A 267 -10.82 -1.41 9.79
CA PRO A 267 -10.78 -0.13 9.10
C PRO A 267 -10.49 1.06 10.02
N ARG A 268 -10.74 0.94 11.32
CA ARG A 268 -10.46 1.99 12.30
C ARG A 268 -8.98 2.23 12.53
N GLN A 269 -8.12 1.34 11.99
CA GLN A 269 -6.67 1.38 12.15
C GLN A 269 -5.95 1.97 10.95
N HIS A 270 -6.67 2.27 9.87
CA HIS A 270 -6.12 2.76 8.63
C HIS A 270 -6.43 4.24 8.39
N SER A 271 -5.72 4.86 7.45
CA SER A 271 -5.93 6.25 7.02
C SER A 271 -7.20 6.40 6.15
N THR A 272 -8.31 5.88 6.63
CA THR A 272 -9.60 5.87 5.95
C THR A 272 -10.71 6.45 6.83
N ILE A 273 -11.95 6.42 6.36
CA ILE A 273 -13.13 6.78 7.14
C ILE A 273 -13.85 5.52 7.61
N THR A 274 -14.39 5.59 8.82
CA THR A 274 -15.38 4.64 9.32
C THR A 274 -16.65 5.38 9.68
N VAL A 275 -17.79 4.70 9.59
CA VAL A 275 -19.09 5.27 9.93
C VAL A 275 -19.77 4.37 10.96
N ASN A 276 -20.31 4.99 12.04
CA ASN A 276 -21.01 4.31 13.13
C ASN A 276 -20.19 3.15 13.76
N ASP A 277 -18.86 3.27 13.73
CA ASP A 277 -17.90 2.28 14.20
C ASP A 277 -18.05 0.89 13.54
N ALA A 278 -18.73 0.83 12.41
CA ALA A 278 -18.93 -0.39 11.65
C ALA A 278 -17.65 -0.81 10.92
N GLU A 279 -17.51 -2.12 10.71
CA GLU A 279 -16.51 -2.69 9.81
C GLU A 279 -16.88 -2.32 8.36
N HIS A 280 -15.86 -2.23 7.50
CA HIS A 280 -16.11 -2.14 6.07
C HIS A 280 -16.73 -3.45 5.54
N ASP A 281 -17.51 -3.37 4.48
CA ASP A 281 -17.93 -4.56 3.75
C ASP A 281 -16.72 -5.18 3.05
N ALA A 282 -16.35 -6.41 3.41
CA ALA A 282 -15.21 -7.11 2.84
C ALA A 282 -15.30 -7.28 1.32
N LEU A 283 -16.52 -7.41 0.78
CA LEU A 283 -16.83 -7.49 -0.65
C LEU A 283 -17.04 -6.11 -1.29
N GLY A 284 -16.99 -5.05 -0.49
CA GLY A 284 -17.23 -3.68 -0.91
C GLY A 284 -16.10 -3.16 -1.79
N ASP A 285 -16.28 -3.25 -3.11
CA ASP A 285 -15.31 -2.88 -4.11
C ASP A 285 -15.26 -1.36 -4.32
N ALA A 286 -14.32 -0.70 -3.67
CA ALA A 286 -14.03 0.72 -3.82
C ALA A 286 -13.27 0.99 -5.12
N ARG A 287 -13.85 1.77 -6.01
CA ARG A 287 -13.23 2.07 -7.32
C ARG A 287 -12.64 3.46 -7.35
N ILE A 288 -11.49 3.59 -8.03
CA ILE A 288 -11.01 4.91 -8.48
C ILE A 288 -11.92 5.36 -9.62
N ILE A 289 -12.63 6.47 -9.41
CA ILE A 289 -13.60 7.02 -10.38
C ILE A 289 -13.07 8.23 -11.13
N GLU A 290 -11.97 8.82 -10.65
CA GLU A 290 -11.30 9.93 -11.29
C GLU A 290 -9.81 9.95 -10.97
N VAL A 291 -8.98 10.31 -11.95
CA VAL A 291 -7.55 10.57 -11.80
C VAL A 291 -7.26 11.98 -12.27
N SER A 292 -6.85 12.85 -11.36
CA SER A 292 -6.48 14.24 -11.64
C SER A 292 -4.98 14.36 -11.89
N ARG A 293 -4.60 15.01 -13.02
CA ARG A 293 -3.20 15.11 -13.48
C ARG A 293 -2.72 16.54 -13.65
N GLU A 294 -3.58 17.52 -13.38
CA GLU A 294 -3.25 18.93 -13.47
C GLU A 294 -2.37 19.35 -12.30
N ASP A 295 -1.33 20.15 -12.52
CA ASP A 295 -0.44 20.61 -11.44
C ASP A 295 -1.19 21.31 -10.31
N ALA A 296 -2.31 21.98 -10.63
CA ALA A 296 -3.19 22.59 -9.63
C ALA A 296 -3.95 21.57 -8.76
N ALA A 297 -4.02 20.29 -9.18
CA ALA A 297 -4.77 19.25 -8.45
C ALA A 297 -4.34 17.86 -8.91
N MET A 298 -3.31 17.28 -8.31
CA MET A 298 -2.80 15.94 -8.66
C MET A 298 -3.25 14.90 -7.65
N GLY A 299 -3.89 13.82 -8.09
CA GLY A 299 -4.32 12.74 -7.20
C GLY A 299 -5.49 11.94 -7.77
N GLY A 300 -6.36 11.42 -6.90
CA GLY A 300 -7.46 10.55 -7.30
C GLY A 300 -8.70 10.67 -6.44
N THR A 301 -9.81 10.19 -6.99
CA THR A 301 -11.12 10.11 -6.34
C THR A 301 -11.57 8.66 -6.24
N VAL A 302 -11.95 8.23 -5.04
CA VAL A 302 -12.39 6.87 -4.71
C VAL A 302 -13.88 6.89 -4.32
N ASP A 303 -14.67 6.01 -4.90
CA ASP A 303 -16.03 5.74 -4.44
C ASP A 303 -16.01 4.65 -3.34
N LEU A 304 -16.32 5.05 -2.12
CA LEU A 304 -16.37 4.20 -0.92
C LEU A 304 -17.79 3.69 -0.61
N THR A 305 -18.76 3.99 -1.43
CA THR A 305 -20.19 3.70 -1.13
C THR A 305 -20.44 2.22 -0.82
N LYS A 306 -19.85 1.32 -1.60
CA LYS A 306 -19.99 -0.12 -1.38
C LYS A 306 -19.22 -0.63 -0.16
N THR A 307 -18.08 -0.02 0.12
CA THR A 307 -17.25 -0.35 1.29
C THR A 307 -17.94 0.02 2.60
N LEU A 308 -18.68 1.13 2.61
CA LEU A 308 -19.49 1.59 3.74
C LEU A 308 -20.96 1.14 3.63
N ASN A 309 -21.18 -0.04 3.09
CA ASN A 309 -22.48 -0.60 2.77
C ASN A 309 -23.43 -0.63 4.00
N GLY A 310 -24.63 -0.07 3.83
CA GLY A 310 -25.63 0.01 4.88
C GLY A 310 -25.43 1.16 5.89
N GLU A 311 -24.27 1.78 5.96
CA GLU A 311 -24.00 2.88 6.89
C GLU A 311 -24.26 4.25 6.26
N VAL A 312 -24.06 4.38 4.94
CA VAL A 312 -24.31 5.59 4.16
C VAL A 312 -25.05 5.28 2.87
N ARG A 313 -25.69 6.29 2.29
CA ARG A 313 -26.26 6.20 0.92
C ARG A 313 -25.18 6.34 -0.14
N SER A 314 -24.19 7.20 0.12
CA SER A 314 -23.00 7.32 -0.70
C SER A 314 -21.84 7.94 0.08
N ALA A 315 -20.63 7.59 -0.28
CA ALA A 315 -19.41 8.23 0.22
C ALA A 315 -18.35 8.25 -0.88
N VAL A 316 -17.85 9.44 -1.17
CA VAL A 316 -16.81 9.66 -2.17
C VAL A 316 -15.67 10.44 -1.54
N ARG A 317 -14.44 9.94 -1.68
CA ARG A 317 -13.22 10.57 -1.19
C ARG A 317 -12.33 10.99 -2.35
N GLN A 318 -11.97 12.26 -2.41
CA GLN A 318 -10.90 12.76 -3.26
C GLN A 318 -9.69 13.07 -2.39
N ALA A 319 -8.49 12.68 -2.84
CA ALA A 319 -7.22 13.09 -2.24
C ALA A 319 -6.33 13.68 -3.34
N ILE A 320 -5.87 14.91 -3.15
CA ILE A 320 -5.05 15.64 -4.12
C ILE A 320 -3.92 16.43 -3.44
N ILE A 321 -2.80 16.55 -4.14
CA ILE A 321 -1.84 17.61 -3.90
C ILE A 321 -2.39 18.86 -4.60
N LYS A 322 -2.72 19.86 -3.81
CA LYS A 322 -3.35 21.09 -4.29
C LYS A 322 -2.31 22.18 -4.53
N ASP A 323 -2.30 22.74 -5.77
CA ASP A 323 -1.42 23.81 -6.21
C ASP A 323 0.08 23.52 -5.98
N GLU A 324 0.47 22.23 -5.94
CA GLU A 324 1.80 21.75 -5.56
C GLU A 324 2.26 22.20 -4.15
N GLU A 325 1.37 22.67 -3.30
CA GLU A 325 1.71 23.26 -2.00
C GLU A 325 1.29 22.40 -0.80
N TYR A 326 0.14 21.73 -0.88
CA TYR A 326 -0.41 21.01 0.27
C TYR A 326 -1.32 19.86 -0.09
N LEU A 327 -1.54 18.96 0.88
CA LEU A 327 -2.56 17.91 0.77
C LEU A 327 -3.96 18.48 1.02
N GLN A 328 -4.90 18.14 0.15
CA GLN A 328 -6.33 18.33 0.37
C GLN A 328 -7.07 17.00 0.18
N LEU A 329 -7.89 16.64 1.17
CA LEU A 329 -8.91 15.61 0.99
C LEU A 329 -10.28 16.27 0.97
N LYS A 330 -11.16 15.74 0.12
CA LYS A 330 -12.56 16.13 0.07
C LYS A 330 -13.41 14.87 0.21
N ASP A 331 -14.12 14.75 1.31
CA ASP A 331 -15.06 13.67 1.55
C ASP A 331 -16.49 14.20 1.38
N VAL A 332 -17.27 13.55 0.51
CA VAL A 332 -18.70 13.86 0.33
C VAL A 332 -19.50 12.65 0.79
N ILE A 333 -20.22 12.79 1.90
CA ILE A 333 -20.94 11.69 2.54
C ILE A 333 -22.42 12.02 2.61
N VAL A 334 -23.25 11.09 2.19
CA VAL A 334 -24.73 11.18 2.27
C VAL A 334 -25.23 10.17 3.27
N ALA A 335 -25.73 10.63 4.40
CA ALA A 335 -26.30 9.77 5.44
C ALA A 335 -27.51 8.99 4.94
N GLN A 336 -27.82 7.84 5.59
CA GLN A 336 -29.05 7.07 5.33
C GLN A 336 -30.30 7.92 5.61
N ALA A 337 -31.44 7.51 5.09
CA ALA A 337 -32.69 8.26 5.26
C ALA A 337 -33.18 8.28 6.72
N ASP A 338 -32.85 7.25 7.48
CA ASP A 338 -33.39 6.95 8.81
C ASP A 338 -32.30 6.78 9.88
N LYS A 339 -31.03 7.04 9.53
CA LYS A 339 -29.89 6.82 10.41
C LYS A 339 -28.84 7.92 10.24
N ASP A 340 -28.39 8.48 11.35
CA ASP A 340 -27.25 9.40 11.37
C ASP A 340 -25.96 8.68 10.97
N ALA A 341 -25.06 9.38 10.33
CA ALA A 341 -23.73 8.89 10.02
C ALA A 341 -22.70 9.56 10.95
N ASN A 342 -22.23 8.81 11.96
CA ASN A 342 -21.16 9.23 12.84
C ASN A 342 -19.83 8.84 12.19
N VAL A 343 -19.20 9.80 11.53
CA VAL A 343 -17.97 9.61 10.78
C VAL A 343 -16.78 9.76 11.69
N ARG A 344 -15.87 8.79 11.67
CA ARG A 344 -14.52 8.90 12.20
C ARG A 344 -13.55 9.00 11.03
N TRP A 345 -12.81 10.08 10.99
CA TRP A 345 -11.77 10.37 10.02
C TRP A 345 -10.44 10.40 10.76
N CYS A 346 -9.57 9.42 10.53
CA CYS A 346 -8.30 9.34 11.24
C CYS A 346 -7.21 8.72 10.38
N PHE A 347 -5.97 8.88 10.83
CA PHE A 347 -4.80 8.23 10.25
C PHE A 347 -3.73 8.00 11.32
N PRO A 348 -2.89 6.97 11.13
CA PRO A 348 -1.72 6.75 11.95
C PRO A 348 -0.58 7.71 11.58
N THR A 349 0.16 8.18 12.59
CA THR A 349 1.30 9.06 12.43
C THR A 349 2.37 8.80 13.48
N GLU A 350 3.63 9.06 13.11
CA GLU A 350 4.78 9.11 14.03
C GLU A 350 5.09 10.56 14.47
N ALA A 351 4.28 11.53 14.08
CA ALA A 351 4.46 12.93 14.48
C ALA A 351 4.04 13.14 15.91
N GLU A 352 4.65 14.11 16.58
CA GLU A 352 4.07 14.69 17.80
C GLU A 352 2.80 15.45 17.43
N VAL A 353 1.67 15.13 18.06
CA VAL A 353 0.36 15.71 17.72
C VAL A 353 -0.17 16.54 18.88
N ARG A 354 -0.68 17.72 18.58
CA ARG A 354 -1.31 18.62 19.54
C ARG A 354 -2.63 19.15 18.99
N VAL A 355 -3.70 19.05 19.78
CA VAL A 355 -4.98 19.69 19.46
C VAL A 355 -4.86 21.20 19.69
N VAL A 356 -5.24 21.98 18.69
CA VAL A 356 -5.27 23.46 18.74
C VAL A 356 -6.66 23.95 18.31
N ALA A 357 -6.90 25.27 18.41
CA ALA A 357 -8.21 25.82 18.07
C ALA A 357 -8.60 25.59 16.59
N GLU A 358 -7.62 25.60 15.70
CA GLU A 358 -7.81 25.47 14.25
C GLU A 358 -7.76 24.02 13.76
N GLY A 359 -7.41 23.05 14.61
CA GLY A 359 -7.25 21.66 14.19
C GLY A 359 -6.21 20.87 14.98
N LEU A 360 -5.33 20.17 14.26
CA LEU A 360 -4.22 19.40 14.82
C LEU A 360 -2.88 19.92 14.29
N GLU A 361 -1.98 20.26 15.17
CA GLU A 361 -0.57 20.46 14.82
C GLU A 361 0.17 19.13 14.89
N LEU A 362 0.86 18.80 13.81
CA LEU A 362 1.74 17.63 13.71
C LEU A 362 3.16 18.13 13.54
N THR A 363 4.08 17.70 14.41
CA THR A 363 5.48 18.13 14.39
C THR A 363 6.42 16.95 14.23
N ARG A 364 7.35 17.06 13.29
CA ARG A 364 8.48 16.14 13.11
C ARG A 364 9.76 16.96 12.90
N GLY A 365 10.75 16.75 13.76
CA GLY A 365 11.98 17.54 13.73
C GLY A 365 11.69 19.04 13.87
N ASP A 366 12.08 19.82 12.87
CA ASP A 366 11.90 21.27 12.81
C ASP A 366 10.68 21.71 11.97
N VAL A 367 9.91 20.77 11.46
CA VAL A 367 8.75 21.05 10.62
C VAL A 367 7.45 20.79 11.38
N THR A 368 6.54 21.76 11.30
CA THR A 368 5.17 21.63 11.81
C THR A 368 4.19 21.83 10.66
N VAL A 369 3.20 20.93 10.57
CA VAL A 369 2.07 21.06 9.66
C VAL A 369 0.77 21.20 10.46
N LEU A 370 -0.21 21.87 9.90
CA LEU A 370 -1.56 22.00 10.46
C LEU A 370 -2.53 21.15 9.64
N LEU A 371 -3.20 20.21 10.31
CA LEU A 371 -4.39 19.57 9.81
C LEU A 371 -5.61 20.38 10.25
N SER A 372 -6.43 20.80 9.29
CA SER A 372 -7.70 21.45 9.55
C SER A 372 -8.82 20.87 8.69
N ALA A 373 -10.04 20.83 9.22
CA ALA A 373 -11.24 20.39 8.52
C ALA A 373 -12.24 21.54 8.42
N ILE A 374 -12.82 21.73 7.23
CA ILE A 374 -13.88 22.70 6.94
C ILE A 374 -15.13 21.91 6.54
N THR A 375 -16.21 22.10 7.27
CA THR A 375 -17.50 21.48 7.06
C THR A 375 -18.59 22.25 7.80
N ASP A 376 -19.85 22.07 7.39
CA ASP A 376 -21.02 22.65 8.08
C ASP A 376 -21.40 21.86 9.35
N CYS A 377 -20.82 20.68 9.56
CA CYS A 377 -21.06 19.86 10.75
C CYS A 377 -20.05 20.19 11.86
N PRO A 378 -20.41 20.03 13.15
CA PRO A 378 -19.43 20.15 14.25
C PRO A 378 -18.30 19.14 14.11
N VAL A 379 -17.05 19.61 14.27
CA VAL A 379 -15.83 18.81 14.21
C VAL A 379 -15.27 18.64 15.60
N GLU A 380 -15.00 17.40 16.01
CA GLU A 380 -14.32 17.07 17.25
C GLU A 380 -12.95 16.46 16.93
N TYR A 381 -11.88 17.23 17.10
CA TYR A 381 -10.51 16.76 16.90
C TYR A 381 -10.05 15.85 18.04
N GLY A 382 -9.27 14.81 17.72
CA GLY A 382 -8.80 13.84 18.69
C GLY A 382 -7.45 13.22 18.38
N ILE A 383 -6.85 12.67 19.43
CA ILE A 383 -5.62 11.88 19.39
C ILE A 383 -5.91 10.58 20.15
N TRP A 384 -5.61 9.45 19.54
CA TRP A 384 -5.89 8.13 20.10
C TRP A 384 -4.61 7.28 20.14
N ALA A 385 -4.50 6.46 21.17
CA ALA A 385 -3.35 5.58 21.34
C ALA A 385 -3.32 4.48 20.27
N ASN A 386 -2.13 4.14 19.81
CA ASN A 386 -1.86 2.99 18.96
C ASN A 386 -1.48 1.75 19.81
N ASP A 387 -2.19 1.54 20.88
CA ASP A 387 -2.07 0.37 21.74
C ASP A 387 -3.42 -0.36 21.70
N PRO A 388 -3.46 -1.63 21.27
CA PRO A 388 -4.72 -2.38 21.16
C PRO A 388 -5.56 -2.41 22.44
N GLU A 389 -4.95 -2.27 23.62
CA GLU A 389 -5.67 -2.21 24.90
C GLU A 389 -6.22 -0.82 25.21
N LYS A 390 -5.53 0.24 24.78
CA LYS A 390 -5.83 1.64 25.10
C LYS A 390 -6.55 2.39 23.99
N ALA A 391 -6.70 1.79 22.81
CA ALA A 391 -7.40 2.38 21.69
C ALA A 391 -8.88 2.65 22.05
N ASP A 392 -9.49 3.61 21.39
CA ASP A 392 -10.95 3.90 21.50
C ASP A 392 -11.81 2.65 21.30
N PHE A 393 -11.33 1.72 20.47
CA PHE A 393 -11.92 0.42 20.21
C PHE A 393 -10.89 -0.68 20.48
N PRO A 394 -10.81 -1.18 21.72
CA PRO A 394 -9.90 -2.27 22.04
C PRO A 394 -10.17 -3.48 21.15
N SER A 395 -9.11 -4.08 20.64
CA SER A 395 -9.20 -5.31 19.88
C SER A 395 -9.63 -6.47 20.75
N ALA A 396 -10.38 -7.42 20.19
CA ALA A 396 -10.66 -8.70 20.84
C ALA A 396 -9.37 -9.51 21.12
N PHE A 397 -8.30 -9.21 20.41
CA PHE A 397 -7.01 -9.91 20.47
C PHE A 397 -5.90 -9.07 21.10
N CYS A 398 -6.23 -7.97 21.80
CA CYS A 398 -5.27 -6.99 22.32
C CYS A 398 -4.13 -7.60 23.17
N ALA A 399 -4.35 -8.73 23.83
CA ALA A 399 -3.32 -9.44 24.60
C ALA A 399 -2.26 -10.13 23.72
N PHE A 400 -2.54 -10.31 22.43
CA PHE A 400 -1.70 -11.04 21.46
C PHE A 400 -1.10 -10.10 20.40
N GLU A 401 -1.67 -8.93 20.22
CA GLU A 401 -1.24 -7.95 19.22
C GLU A 401 -0.06 -7.11 19.69
N GLU A 402 0.76 -6.69 18.73
CA GLU A 402 1.94 -5.85 19.00
C GLU A 402 1.52 -4.45 19.48
N LYS A 403 2.09 -4.01 20.62
CA LYS A 403 1.87 -2.66 21.15
C LYS A 403 2.88 -1.69 20.59
N ARG A 404 2.43 -0.52 20.16
CA ARG A 404 3.24 0.54 19.55
C ARG A 404 3.00 1.86 20.28
N GLU A 405 3.78 2.08 21.35
CA GLU A 405 3.58 3.22 22.25
C GLU A 405 3.98 4.57 21.65
N THR A 406 4.80 4.59 20.61
CA THR A 406 5.33 5.81 19.96
C THR A 406 4.56 6.25 18.72
N GLU A 407 3.58 5.48 18.30
CA GLU A 407 2.72 5.79 17.17
C GLU A 407 1.33 6.18 17.67
N PHE A 408 0.69 7.14 17.03
CA PHE A 408 -0.63 7.60 17.40
C PHE A 408 -1.56 7.67 16.21
N TYR A 409 -2.86 7.60 16.48
CA TYR A 409 -3.88 8.04 15.54
C TYR A 409 -4.24 9.46 15.83
N CYS A 410 -4.47 10.24 14.81
CA CYS A 410 -5.05 11.56 14.96
C CYS A 410 -6.06 11.83 13.86
N GLY A 411 -6.97 12.75 14.11
CA GLY A 411 -8.02 13.09 13.18
C GLY A 411 -9.19 13.77 13.86
N PHE A 412 -10.40 13.45 13.40
CA PHE A 412 -11.60 14.08 13.96
C PHE A 412 -12.83 13.17 13.79
N LYS A 413 -13.90 13.53 14.54
CA LYS A 413 -15.23 12.95 14.42
C LYS A 413 -16.21 14.00 13.92
N VAL A 414 -17.19 13.58 13.10
CA VAL A 414 -18.27 14.43 12.57
C VAL A 414 -19.57 13.62 12.60
N SER A 415 -20.65 14.21 13.10
CA SER A 415 -21.98 13.59 13.05
C SER A 415 -22.81 14.24 11.97
N ILE A 416 -23.30 13.45 11.02
CA ILE A 416 -24.12 13.86 9.88
C ILE A 416 -25.54 13.37 10.14
N PRO A 417 -26.54 14.25 10.32
CA PRO A 417 -27.92 13.83 10.55
C PRO A 417 -28.50 13.03 9.40
N ALA A 418 -29.45 12.15 9.72
CA ALA A 418 -30.17 11.34 8.76
C ALA A 418 -30.67 12.16 7.56
N SER A 419 -30.59 11.60 6.36
CA SER A 419 -30.94 12.22 5.08
C SER A 419 -30.07 13.40 4.63
N GLN A 420 -29.12 13.86 5.42
CA GLN A 420 -28.27 15.00 5.06
C GLN A 420 -27.02 14.56 4.27
N THR A 421 -26.51 15.53 3.50
CA THR A 421 -25.21 15.45 2.83
C THR A 421 -24.25 16.35 3.57
N CYS A 422 -23.05 15.84 3.82
CA CYS A 422 -21.95 16.62 4.39
C CYS A 422 -20.75 16.59 3.47
N GLU A 423 -20.21 17.75 3.17
CA GLU A 423 -18.90 17.91 2.52
C GLU A 423 -17.88 18.25 3.60
N ILE A 424 -16.77 17.51 3.64
CA ILE A 424 -15.68 17.71 4.56
C ILE A 424 -14.42 17.96 3.72
N ILE A 425 -13.84 19.15 3.84
CA ILE A 425 -12.57 19.49 3.20
C ILE A 425 -11.49 19.51 4.28
N THR A 426 -10.61 18.52 4.23
CA THR A 426 -9.48 18.39 5.15
C THR A 426 -8.20 18.83 4.42
N THR A 427 -7.37 19.65 5.08
CA THR A 427 -6.07 20.05 4.54
C THR A 427 -4.95 19.76 5.52
N ILE A 428 -3.77 19.39 4.99
CA ILE A 428 -2.51 19.31 5.74
C ILE A 428 -1.55 20.28 5.09
N LYS A 429 -1.22 21.37 5.80
CA LYS A 429 -0.40 22.49 5.31
C LYS A 429 0.74 22.77 6.26
N LYS A 430 1.91 23.15 5.72
CA LYS A 430 3.02 23.65 6.50
C LYS A 430 2.61 24.94 7.21
N LYS A 431 2.99 25.07 8.48
CA LYS A 431 2.78 26.27 9.31
C LYS A 431 3.80 27.36 9.03
#